data_477e7f32d6477e48ec54c73ce3d82548
#
_entry.id   477e7f32d6477e48ec54c73ce3d82548
#
_cell.length_a   1.000
_cell.length_b   1.000
_cell.length_c   1.000
_cell.angle_alpha   90.00
_cell.angle_beta   90.00
_cell.angle_gamma   90.00
#
_symmetry.space_group_name_H-M   'P 1'
#
loop_
_entity.id
_entity.type
_entity.pdbx_description
1 polymer ?
#
loop_
_entity_poly.entity_id
_entity_poly.type
_entity_poly.pdbx_seq_one_letter_code
_entity_poly.pdbx_strand_id
1 'polypeptide(L)'
;MTAPLVVVGDVLLDIDIVGSSSRLCPDAPVPVVEQAEERARPGGAGLAALLAAAAGREVLLVTALADDEPGRRLRAMLEEHVEVAAFHLHGGTPRKLRIRSGGQSIARLDTGEGHALDGPVGPRVADAVSGAGAVLVSDYGRGVPRHRAVRSLLEALPPRVPVVWDPHPRGEAPVPGVRLLTPNSEEAARLAAADGAEITGSGLSAVGRRGRHLGRAWGVEGVAVTLGSEGALLCDGSRTPFLAPARPARGDACGAGDSFAAGAVGALADGASLTAAVTEGVHRASEFVRAGAATAVAARLADRGTPRLVPERGEDAWDVVERTRRAGGTVVATGGCFDLLHAGHVSMLHQARRLGDCLVVCVNSDASVRRRKGPSRPVTPAADRVRVLEALSDVDAAVVFEDDTPAPLLERLRPDVWVKGADYAGTTLPEAGTVRAHGGEVVLLPLLEGRSTTRLLSTTKGDAS
;
A
#
# COMPACT_ATOMS: atom_id res chain seq x y z
N MET A 1 4.20 28.19 5.90
CA MET A 1 4.32 27.13 4.87
C MET A 1 5.20 26.04 5.46
N THR A 2 4.76 24.81 5.45
CA THR A 2 5.59 23.65 5.84
C THR A 2 6.67 23.45 4.77
N ALA A 3 7.92 23.16 5.19
CA ALA A 3 9.00 22.92 4.25
C ALA A 3 8.70 21.66 3.38
N PRO A 4 9.04 21.66 2.08
CA PRO A 4 8.67 20.59 1.16
C PRO A 4 9.34 19.26 1.48
N LEU A 5 8.73 18.17 1.04
CA LEU A 5 9.36 16.85 0.95
C LEU A 5 10.24 16.82 -0.30
N VAL A 6 11.51 16.48 -0.15
CA VAL A 6 12.42 16.34 -1.29
C VAL A 6 12.68 14.86 -1.56
N VAL A 7 12.37 14.42 -2.78
CA VAL A 7 12.75 13.08 -3.26
C VAL A 7 14.01 13.21 -4.09
N VAL A 8 15.06 12.48 -3.72
CA VAL A 8 16.36 12.48 -4.42
C VAL A 8 16.60 11.08 -4.97
N GLY A 9 16.76 10.93 -6.27
CA GLY A 9 17.05 9.58 -6.76
C GLY A 9 16.96 9.39 -8.26
N ASP A 10 17.10 8.13 -8.65
CA ASP A 10 17.13 7.71 -10.03
C ASP A 10 15.72 7.49 -10.56
N VAL A 11 15.37 8.20 -11.62
CA VAL A 11 14.11 8.01 -12.34
C VAL A 11 14.28 7.09 -13.53
N LEU A 12 13.21 6.39 -13.89
CA LEU A 12 13.15 5.54 -15.08
C LEU A 12 11.74 5.57 -15.67
N LEU A 13 11.63 5.18 -16.94
CA LEU A 13 10.34 5.06 -17.61
C LEU A 13 9.89 3.61 -17.61
N ASP A 14 8.86 3.31 -16.80
CA ASP A 14 8.16 2.02 -16.83
C ASP A 14 7.12 2.02 -17.95
N ILE A 15 7.12 0.97 -18.78
CA ILE A 15 6.20 0.81 -19.91
C ILE A 15 5.59 -0.59 -19.83
N ASP A 16 4.28 -0.66 -19.70
CA ASP A 16 3.53 -1.91 -19.82
C ASP A 16 2.93 -1.99 -21.24
N ILE A 17 3.33 -3.01 -22.01
CA ILE A 17 2.70 -3.38 -23.27
C ILE A 17 1.69 -4.46 -22.96
N VAL A 18 0.41 -4.11 -23.01
CA VAL A 18 -0.70 -5.00 -22.69
C VAL A 18 -1.33 -5.52 -23.97
N GLY A 19 -1.53 -6.81 -24.05
CA GLY A 19 -2.12 -7.44 -25.23
C GLY A 19 -2.73 -8.80 -24.95
N SER A 20 -3.15 -9.47 -26.01
CA SER A 20 -3.61 -10.86 -25.98
C SER A 20 -2.57 -11.78 -26.61
N SER A 21 -2.53 -13.02 -26.13
CA SER A 21 -1.67 -14.06 -26.69
C SER A 21 -2.51 -15.30 -26.93
N SER A 22 -2.89 -15.51 -28.18
CA SER A 22 -3.74 -16.64 -28.63
C SER A 22 -2.97 -17.70 -29.39
N ARG A 23 -1.71 -17.45 -29.77
CA ARG A 23 -0.90 -18.36 -30.57
C ARG A 23 0.57 -18.34 -30.19
N LEU A 24 1.27 -19.40 -30.54
CA LEU A 24 2.74 -19.46 -30.46
C LEU A 24 3.37 -19.00 -31.80
N CYS A 25 4.63 -18.55 -31.70
CA CYS A 25 5.41 -18.26 -32.88
C CYS A 25 5.66 -19.53 -33.71
N PRO A 26 5.54 -19.49 -35.06
CA PRO A 26 5.85 -20.63 -35.89
C PRO A 26 7.29 -21.13 -35.76
N ASP A 27 8.23 -20.23 -35.52
CA ASP A 27 9.66 -20.50 -35.55
C ASP A 27 10.24 -20.89 -34.18
N ALA A 28 9.45 -20.71 -33.07
CA ALA A 28 9.89 -21.02 -31.72
C ALA A 28 8.68 -21.18 -30.77
N PRO A 29 8.79 -22.01 -29.70
CA PRO A 29 7.69 -22.23 -28.74
C PRO A 29 7.53 -21.01 -27.76
N VAL A 30 7.42 -19.81 -28.31
CA VAL A 30 7.22 -18.56 -27.57
C VAL A 30 5.86 -17.94 -27.89
N PRO A 31 5.17 -17.32 -26.93
CA PRO A 31 3.89 -16.66 -27.18
C PRO A 31 4.06 -15.44 -28.08
N VAL A 32 3.15 -15.27 -29.05
CA VAL A 32 3.01 -14.03 -29.81
C VAL A 32 2.00 -13.14 -29.09
N VAL A 33 2.41 -11.95 -28.69
CA VAL A 33 1.52 -10.96 -28.04
C VAL A 33 1.08 -9.96 -29.08
N GLU A 34 -0.22 -9.88 -29.30
CA GLU A 34 -0.85 -8.85 -30.13
C GLU A 34 -1.14 -7.65 -29.22
N GLN A 35 -0.37 -6.57 -29.43
CA GLN A 35 -0.44 -5.36 -28.61
C GLN A 35 -1.80 -4.67 -28.78
N ALA A 36 -2.48 -4.43 -27.67
CA ALA A 36 -3.71 -3.66 -27.62
C ALA A 36 -3.47 -2.26 -27.05
N GLU A 37 -2.57 -2.12 -26.07
CA GLU A 37 -2.35 -0.89 -25.35
C GLU A 37 -0.89 -0.75 -24.88
N GLU A 38 -0.38 0.49 -24.85
CA GLU A 38 0.85 0.87 -24.17
C GLU A 38 0.54 1.82 -23.01
N ARG A 39 1.00 1.48 -21.83
CA ARG A 39 0.87 2.30 -20.63
C ARG A 39 2.25 2.67 -20.11
N ALA A 40 2.60 3.94 -20.19
CA ALA A 40 3.84 4.46 -19.64
C ALA A 40 3.60 5.21 -18.33
N ARG A 41 4.60 5.16 -17.43
CA ARG A 41 4.58 5.87 -16.16
C ARG A 41 5.99 6.15 -15.66
N PRO A 42 6.19 7.19 -14.82
CA PRO A 42 7.42 7.34 -14.06
C PRO A 42 7.60 6.17 -13.08
N GLY A 43 8.82 5.65 -13.00
CA GLY A 43 9.23 4.63 -12.04
C GLY A 43 10.39 5.11 -11.19
N GLY A 44 10.78 4.33 -10.20
CA GLY A 44 11.83 4.67 -9.25
C GLY A 44 11.50 5.91 -8.44
N ALA A 45 12.47 6.81 -8.25
CA ALA A 45 12.28 8.07 -7.54
C ALA A 45 11.11 8.90 -8.08
N GLY A 46 10.80 8.77 -9.38
CA GLY A 46 9.64 9.43 -10.00
C GLY A 46 8.32 8.89 -9.45
N LEU A 47 8.18 7.59 -9.31
CA LEU A 47 6.98 6.97 -8.70
C LEU A 47 6.85 7.38 -7.24
N ALA A 48 7.94 7.31 -6.47
CA ALA A 48 7.96 7.72 -5.06
C ALA A 48 7.53 9.18 -4.87
N ALA A 49 8.00 10.08 -5.74
CA ALA A 49 7.60 11.50 -5.74
C ALA A 49 6.12 11.69 -6.05
N LEU A 50 5.59 11.00 -7.06
CA LEU A 50 4.16 11.05 -7.39
C LEU A 50 3.28 10.52 -6.25
N LEU A 51 3.70 9.44 -5.59
CA LEU A 51 2.96 8.87 -4.46
C LEU A 51 2.96 9.80 -3.24
N ALA A 52 4.08 10.49 -2.98
CA ALA A 52 4.15 11.49 -1.92
C ALA A 52 3.29 12.72 -2.22
N ALA A 53 3.29 13.20 -3.48
CA ALA A 53 2.44 14.32 -3.92
C ALA A 53 0.96 13.97 -3.83
N ALA A 54 0.59 12.75 -4.24
CA ALA A 54 -0.77 12.24 -4.13
C ALA A 54 -1.26 12.11 -2.68
N ALA A 55 -0.35 11.97 -1.71
CA ALA A 55 -0.66 12.06 -0.29
C ALA A 55 -0.87 13.49 0.22
N GLY A 56 -0.94 14.49 -0.68
CA GLY A 56 -1.20 15.90 -0.37
C GLY A 56 0.04 16.69 0.09
N ARG A 57 1.25 16.20 -0.20
CA ARG A 57 2.49 16.88 0.17
C ARG A 57 3.01 17.76 -0.97
N GLU A 58 3.61 18.88 -0.63
CA GLU A 58 4.45 19.64 -1.55
C GLU A 58 5.74 18.86 -1.77
N VAL A 59 6.02 18.47 -3.03
CA VAL A 59 7.13 17.59 -3.37
C VAL A 59 8.05 18.22 -4.41
N LEU A 60 9.36 18.23 -4.12
CA LEU A 60 10.41 18.50 -5.09
C LEU A 60 11.17 17.21 -5.43
N LEU A 61 11.34 16.94 -6.71
CA LEU A 61 12.13 15.80 -7.18
C LEU A 61 13.48 16.27 -7.69
N VAL A 62 14.55 15.80 -7.04
CA VAL A 62 15.94 15.97 -7.47
C VAL A 62 16.39 14.72 -8.20
N THR A 63 16.72 14.82 -9.49
CA THR A 63 17.07 13.66 -10.31
C THR A 63 18.00 14.03 -11.47
N ALA A 64 18.46 13.02 -12.22
CA ALA A 64 19.14 13.21 -13.49
C ALA A 64 18.23 12.78 -14.65
N LEU A 65 18.20 13.56 -15.73
CA LEU A 65 17.41 13.29 -16.92
C LEU A 65 18.26 13.39 -18.18
N ALA A 66 18.08 12.45 -19.13
CA ALA A 66 18.70 12.50 -20.44
C ALA A 66 17.89 13.41 -21.38
N ASP A 67 18.56 13.95 -22.38
CA ASP A 67 17.93 14.76 -23.42
C ASP A 67 17.56 13.90 -24.66
N ASP A 68 16.93 12.76 -24.39
CA ASP A 68 16.36 11.88 -25.40
C ASP A 68 14.80 11.93 -25.36
N GLU A 69 14.14 11.30 -26.32
CA GLU A 69 12.66 11.29 -26.37
C GLU A 69 12.05 10.69 -25.10
N PRO A 70 12.50 9.51 -24.60
CA PRO A 70 11.98 8.96 -23.34
C PRO A 70 12.23 9.87 -22.13
N GLY A 71 13.35 10.58 -22.09
CA GLY A 71 13.68 11.52 -21.01
C GLY A 71 12.76 12.76 -21.03
N ARG A 72 12.48 13.30 -22.21
CA ARG A 72 11.50 14.40 -22.36
C ARG A 72 10.10 13.98 -21.99
N ARG A 73 9.67 12.76 -22.39
CA ARG A 73 8.38 12.18 -22.01
C ARG A 73 8.28 12.00 -20.50
N LEU A 74 9.32 11.45 -19.88
CA LEU A 74 9.38 11.25 -18.42
C LEU A 74 9.33 12.58 -17.66
N ARG A 75 10.08 13.60 -18.13
CA ARG A 75 10.04 14.96 -17.56
C ARG A 75 8.62 15.55 -17.61
N ALA A 76 7.98 15.51 -18.76
CA ALA A 76 6.62 16.03 -18.93
C ALA A 76 5.62 15.38 -17.97
N MET A 77 5.67 14.04 -17.82
CA MET A 77 4.81 13.30 -16.89
C MET A 77 5.06 13.67 -15.43
N LEU A 78 6.29 13.98 -15.04
CA LEU A 78 6.64 14.36 -13.67
C LEU A 78 6.24 15.80 -13.36
N GLU A 79 6.54 16.76 -14.29
CA GLU A 79 6.29 18.19 -14.11
C GLU A 79 4.78 18.53 -14.06
N GLU A 80 3.89 17.64 -14.50
CA GLU A 80 2.44 17.78 -14.28
C GLU A 80 2.02 17.68 -12.80
N HIS A 81 2.86 17.08 -11.94
CA HIS A 81 2.46 16.74 -10.56
C HIS A 81 3.45 17.20 -9.49
N VAL A 82 4.72 17.35 -9.83
CA VAL A 82 5.79 17.71 -8.88
C VAL A 82 6.76 18.70 -9.50
N GLU A 83 7.40 19.52 -8.68
CA GLU A 83 8.50 20.35 -9.17
C GLU A 83 9.75 19.48 -9.39
N VAL A 84 10.42 19.65 -10.53
CA VAL A 84 11.59 18.86 -10.93
C VAL A 84 12.84 19.73 -10.99
N ALA A 85 13.83 19.41 -10.15
CA ALA A 85 15.19 19.96 -10.20
C ALA A 85 16.12 18.90 -10.78
N ALA A 86 16.37 18.97 -12.09
CA ALA A 86 17.14 17.96 -12.79
C ALA A 86 18.50 18.47 -13.23
N PHE A 87 19.49 17.56 -13.25
CA PHE A 87 20.78 17.70 -13.90
C PHE A 87 20.94 16.64 -15.00
N HIS A 88 22.07 16.64 -15.70
CA HIS A 88 22.22 15.81 -16.89
C HIS A 88 22.47 14.32 -16.54
N LEU A 89 21.70 13.42 -17.18
CA LEU A 89 21.95 11.98 -17.22
C LEU A 89 22.76 11.64 -18.46
N HIS A 90 23.94 11.08 -18.30
CA HIS A 90 24.78 10.64 -19.41
C HIS A 90 24.32 9.28 -19.94
N GLY A 91 24.12 9.16 -21.24
CA GLY A 91 23.57 7.97 -21.89
C GLY A 91 22.05 8.04 -22.06
N GLY A 92 21.44 6.91 -22.47
CA GLY A 92 20.00 6.87 -22.75
C GLY A 92 19.15 6.69 -21.48
N THR A 93 17.97 7.29 -21.47
CA THR A 93 17.00 7.16 -20.37
C THR A 93 16.71 5.70 -20.04
N PRO A 94 16.84 5.26 -18.77
CA PRO A 94 16.53 3.90 -18.37
C PRO A 94 15.03 3.59 -18.55
N ARG A 95 14.74 2.49 -19.22
CA ARG A 95 13.36 2.03 -19.48
C ARG A 95 13.21 0.57 -19.06
N LYS A 96 12.04 0.26 -18.49
CA LYS A 96 11.62 -1.12 -18.16
C LYS A 96 10.33 -1.41 -18.90
N LEU A 97 10.43 -2.17 -20.00
CA LEU A 97 9.28 -2.64 -20.75
C LEU A 97 8.81 -3.97 -20.19
N ARG A 98 7.53 -4.07 -19.85
CA ARG A 98 6.89 -5.33 -19.47
C ARG A 98 5.84 -5.70 -20.50
N ILE A 99 5.99 -6.85 -21.11
CA ILE A 99 5.00 -7.42 -22.04
C ILE A 99 4.05 -8.28 -21.20
N ARG A 100 2.76 -7.93 -21.24
CA ARG A 100 1.72 -8.53 -20.41
C ARG A 100 0.58 -9.11 -21.27
N SER A 101 0.10 -10.29 -20.88
CA SER A 101 -1.11 -10.91 -21.44
C SER A 101 -1.87 -11.66 -20.36
N GLY A 102 -3.20 -11.57 -20.35
CA GLY A 102 -4.04 -12.21 -19.35
C GLY A 102 -3.72 -11.80 -17.90
N GLY A 103 -3.27 -10.57 -17.69
CA GLY A 103 -2.87 -10.07 -16.37
C GLY A 103 -1.47 -10.52 -15.89
N GLN A 104 -0.77 -11.37 -16.63
CA GLN A 104 0.56 -11.87 -16.29
C GLN A 104 1.66 -11.19 -17.13
N SER A 105 2.85 -11.03 -16.55
CA SER A 105 4.03 -10.59 -17.28
C SER A 105 4.65 -11.79 -18.01
N ILE A 106 4.76 -11.70 -19.34
CA ILE A 106 5.37 -12.73 -20.20
C ILE A 106 6.88 -12.49 -20.32
N ALA A 107 7.27 -11.23 -20.50
CA ALA A 107 8.67 -10.84 -20.64
C ALA A 107 8.90 -9.45 -20.06
N ARG A 108 10.16 -9.17 -19.72
CA ARG A 108 10.64 -7.84 -19.35
C ARG A 108 11.90 -7.53 -20.15
N LEU A 109 11.94 -6.34 -20.73
CA LEU A 109 13.09 -5.81 -21.44
C LEU A 109 13.56 -4.54 -20.75
N ASP A 110 14.78 -4.54 -20.25
CA ASP A 110 15.43 -3.37 -19.66
C ASP A 110 16.35 -2.75 -20.72
N THR A 111 16.18 -1.46 -20.99
CA THR A 111 16.96 -0.70 -21.99
C THR A 111 17.37 0.66 -21.42
N GLY A 112 18.34 1.32 -22.03
CA GLY A 112 18.88 2.57 -21.55
C GLY A 112 19.90 2.39 -20.42
N GLU A 113 21.16 2.72 -20.68
CA GLU A 113 22.27 2.54 -19.75
C GLU A 113 22.69 3.86 -19.09
N GLY A 114 21.79 4.85 -19.07
CA GLY A 114 22.07 6.17 -18.54
C GLY A 114 22.50 6.15 -17.08
N HIS A 115 23.50 6.97 -16.75
CA HIS A 115 24.02 7.16 -15.42
C HIS A 115 24.27 8.64 -15.13
N ALA A 116 24.02 9.05 -13.89
CA ALA A 116 24.47 10.33 -13.37
C ALA A 116 25.98 10.24 -13.08
N LEU A 117 26.76 11.05 -13.74
CA LEU A 117 28.20 11.18 -13.52
C LEU A 117 28.48 12.43 -12.69
N ASP A 118 29.55 12.39 -11.89
CA ASP A 118 30.00 13.54 -11.12
C ASP A 118 30.22 14.78 -11.99
N GLY A 119 29.75 15.91 -11.50
CA GLY A 119 29.80 17.19 -12.20
C GLY A 119 29.10 18.29 -11.41
N PRO A 120 28.96 19.49 -11.98
CA PRO A 120 28.21 20.55 -11.34
C PRO A 120 26.70 20.22 -11.33
N VAL A 121 26.04 20.44 -10.19
CA VAL A 121 24.59 20.47 -10.08
C VAL A 121 24.14 21.95 -10.08
N GLY A 122 23.04 22.23 -10.75
CA GLY A 122 22.54 23.61 -10.82
C GLY A 122 22.05 24.12 -9.45
N PRO A 123 21.93 25.44 -9.26
CA PRO A 123 21.51 26.05 -8.00
C PRO A 123 20.14 25.54 -7.52
N ARG A 124 19.21 25.26 -8.43
CA ARG A 124 17.91 24.69 -8.09
C ARG A 124 17.99 23.36 -7.34
N VAL A 125 19.00 22.51 -7.63
CA VAL A 125 19.23 21.25 -6.90
C VAL A 125 19.72 21.55 -5.48
N ALA A 126 20.66 22.49 -5.35
CA ALA A 126 21.19 22.88 -4.04
C ALA A 126 20.10 23.53 -3.17
N ASP A 127 19.31 24.43 -3.73
CA ASP A 127 18.20 25.12 -3.05
C ASP A 127 17.13 24.10 -2.62
N ALA A 128 16.75 23.16 -3.48
CA ALA A 128 15.79 22.12 -3.19
C ALA A 128 16.22 21.27 -1.97
N VAL A 129 17.44 20.73 -1.98
CA VAL A 129 17.92 19.88 -0.88
C VAL A 129 18.09 20.68 0.40
N SER A 130 18.65 21.88 0.34
CA SER A 130 18.88 22.72 1.54
C SER A 130 17.58 23.20 2.18
N GLY A 131 16.52 23.37 1.40
CA GLY A 131 15.19 23.80 1.86
C GLY A 131 14.29 22.67 2.33
N ALA A 132 14.76 21.40 2.31
CA ALA A 132 13.95 20.25 2.61
C ALA A 132 13.44 20.18 4.04
N GLY A 133 12.16 19.87 4.22
CA GLY A 133 11.57 19.51 5.52
C GLY A 133 11.76 18.03 5.87
N ALA A 134 11.85 17.17 4.85
CA ALA A 134 12.20 15.75 4.92
C ALA A 134 12.78 15.31 3.58
N VAL A 135 13.59 14.25 3.57
CA VAL A 135 14.21 13.74 2.35
C VAL A 135 13.95 12.24 2.21
N LEU A 136 13.50 11.83 1.02
CA LEU A 136 13.53 10.44 0.59
C LEU A 136 14.61 10.27 -0.47
N VAL A 137 15.61 9.43 -0.20
CA VAL A 137 16.58 9.00 -1.21
C VAL A 137 16.12 7.68 -1.78
N SER A 138 15.86 7.62 -3.09
CA SER A 138 15.40 6.41 -3.79
C SER A 138 16.45 6.01 -4.81
N ASP A 139 17.26 5.01 -4.44
CA ASP A 139 18.40 4.54 -5.23
C ASP A 139 17.97 3.39 -6.15
N TYR A 140 18.29 3.51 -7.44
CA TYR A 140 18.09 2.47 -8.45
C TYR A 140 19.38 2.10 -9.17
N GLY A 141 20.53 2.50 -8.58
CA GLY A 141 21.85 2.18 -9.06
C GLY A 141 22.22 2.89 -10.37
N ARG A 142 21.67 4.09 -10.61
CA ARG A 142 21.94 4.92 -11.79
C ARG A 142 22.74 6.19 -11.48
N GLY A 143 23.12 6.37 -10.21
CA GLY A 143 24.15 7.30 -9.81
C GLY A 143 23.70 8.60 -9.18
N VAL A 144 22.40 8.93 -9.13
CA VAL A 144 21.95 10.16 -8.47
C VAL A 144 22.31 10.19 -6.99
N PRO A 145 22.02 9.15 -6.18
CA PRO A 145 22.43 9.13 -4.77
C PRO A 145 23.93 8.99 -4.55
N ARG A 146 24.68 8.58 -5.58
CA ARG A 146 26.13 8.45 -5.58
C ARG A 146 26.86 9.74 -5.93
N HIS A 147 26.19 10.66 -6.65
CA HIS A 147 26.77 11.90 -7.17
C HIS A 147 27.35 12.76 -6.03
N ARG A 148 28.66 13.11 -6.11
CA ARG A 148 29.39 13.77 -5.00
C ARG A 148 28.73 15.04 -4.51
N ALA A 149 28.32 15.93 -5.42
CA ALA A 149 27.67 17.18 -5.02
C ALA A 149 26.31 16.93 -4.33
N VAL A 150 25.53 15.94 -4.78
CA VAL A 150 24.28 15.56 -4.12
C VAL A 150 24.54 15.00 -2.73
N ARG A 151 25.53 14.11 -2.58
CA ARG A 151 25.94 13.57 -1.27
C ARG A 151 26.36 14.67 -0.31
N SER A 152 27.19 15.60 -0.75
CA SER A 152 27.61 16.73 0.08
C SER A 152 26.44 17.60 0.56
N LEU A 153 25.41 17.79 -0.29
CA LEU A 153 24.20 18.50 0.12
C LEU A 153 23.39 17.71 1.15
N LEU A 154 23.27 16.39 0.98
CA LEU A 154 22.59 15.51 1.94
C LEU A 154 23.31 15.45 3.30
N GLU A 155 24.65 15.38 3.29
CA GLU A 155 25.49 15.41 4.49
C GLU A 155 25.42 16.74 5.25
N ALA A 156 25.16 17.85 4.54
CA ALA A 156 24.99 19.17 5.13
C ALA A 156 23.60 19.43 5.75
N LEU A 157 22.66 18.50 5.60
CA LEU A 157 21.32 18.66 6.15
C LEU A 157 21.31 18.76 7.68
N PRO A 158 20.49 19.65 8.26
CA PRO A 158 20.34 19.70 9.71
C PRO A 158 19.83 18.38 10.27
N PRO A 159 20.28 17.93 11.47
CA PRO A 159 19.83 16.65 12.07
C PRO A 159 18.32 16.53 12.30
N ARG A 160 17.59 17.66 12.34
CA ARG A 160 16.14 17.67 12.47
C ARG A 160 15.39 17.25 11.20
N VAL A 161 16.05 17.29 10.03
CA VAL A 161 15.46 16.88 8.74
C VAL A 161 15.56 15.36 8.63
N PRO A 162 14.46 14.63 8.71
CA PRO A 162 14.52 13.19 8.60
C PRO A 162 14.88 12.77 7.17
N VAL A 163 15.84 11.85 7.06
CA VAL A 163 16.25 11.24 5.80
C VAL A 163 15.86 9.77 5.82
N VAL A 164 15.05 9.36 4.86
CA VAL A 164 14.77 7.95 4.55
C VAL A 164 15.58 7.56 3.32
N TRP A 165 16.24 6.43 3.38
CA TRP A 165 17.07 5.94 2.28
C TRP A 165 16.58 4.56 1.83
N ASP A 166 16.11 4.49 0.59
CA ASP A 166 15.74 3.25 -0.08
C ASP A 166 16.93 2.77 -0.91
N PRO A 167 17.68 1.75 -0.46
CA PRO A 167 18.97 1.40 -1.03
C PRO A 167 18.83 0.44 -2.19
N HIS A 168 19.84 0.44 -3.06
CA HIS A 168 19.99 -0.54 -4.13
C HIS A 168 21.30 -1.31 -3.99
N PRO A 169 21.35 -2.63 -4.31
CA PRO A 169 22.57 -3.44 -4.17
C PRO A 169 23.76 -2.98 -5.02
N ARG A 170 23.54 -2.14 -6.03
CA ARG A 170 24.58 -1.49 -6.84
C ARG A 170 24.84 -0.05 -6.44
N GLY A 171 24.11 0.46 -5.45
CA GLY A 171 24.31 1.78 -4.87
C GLY A 171 25.45 1.83 -3.89
N GLU A 172 25.71 2.99 -3.35
CA GLU A 172 26.66 3.19 -2.26
C GLU A 172 25.97 3.19 -0.89
N ALA A 173 26.74 3.04 0.16
CA ALA A 173 26.27 3.21 1.52
C ALA A 173 25.60 4.59 1.70
N PRO A 174 24.56 4.70 2.53
CA PRO A 174 23.89 5.98 2.78
C PRO A 174 24.85 7.01 3.39
N VAL A 175 24.48 8.29 3.29
CA VAL A 175 25.20 9.36 4.01
C VAL A 175 24.97 9.21 5.52
N PRO A 176 25.90 9.72 6.37
CA PRO A 176 25.66 9.76 7.81
C PRO A 176 24.39 10.53 8.18
N GLY A 177 23.75 10.12 9.28
CA GLY A 177 22.53 10.79 9.79
C GLY A 177 21.22 10.33 9.15
N VAL A 178 21.23 9.30 8.31
CA VAL A 178 19.99 8.68 7.81
C VAL A 178 19.19 8.10 8.97
N ARG A 179 17.91 8.46 9.03
CA ARG A 179 16.98 8.01 10.07
C ARG A 179 16.42 6.62 9.82
N LEU A 180 16.11 6.30 8.58
CA LEU A 180 15.51 5.02 8.22
C LEU A 180 16.07 4.49 6.91
N LEU A 181 16.53 3.26 6.89
CA LEU A 181 16.90 2.50 5.70
C LEU A 181 15.79 1.51 5.36
N THR A 182 15.43 1.34 4.07
CA THR A 182 14.24 0.57 3.66
C THR A 182 14.50 -0.57 2.67
N PRO A 183 15.52 -1.41 2.84
CA PRO A 183 15.80 -2.51 1.93
C PRO A 183 14.70 -3.57 1.96
N ASN A 184 14.49 -4.29 0.85
CA ASN A 184 13.79 -5.56 0.90
C ASN A 184 14.69 -6.69 1.43
N SER A 185 14.11 -7.88 1.70
CA SER A 185 14.85 -9.02 2.26
C SER A 185 16.05 -9.45 1.42
N GLU A 186 15.95 -9.39 0.09
CA GLU A 186 17.01 -9.77 -0.83
C GLU A 186 18.10 -8.71 -0.88
N GLU A 187 17.73 -7.44 -0.93
CA GLU A 187 18.64 -6.30 -0.84
C GLU A 187 19.39 -6.31 0.48
N ALA A 188 18.68 -6.49 1.61
CA ALA A 188 19.31 -6.59 2.93
C ALA A 188 20.34 -7.75 3.00
N ALA A 189 20.05 -8.86 2.34
CA ALA A 189 20.97 -9.99 2.28
C ALA A 189 22.22 -9.67 1.45
N ARG A 190 22.05 -9.06 0.27
CA ARG A 190 23.16 -8.67 -0.63
C ARG A 190 24.02 -7.58 -0.03
N LEU A 191 23.40 -6.56 0.55
CA LEU A 191 24.11 -5.44 1.17
C LEU A 191 24.89 -5.88 2.41
N ALA A 192 24.28 -6.71 3.27
CA ALA A 192 24.99 -7.26 4.43
C ALA A 192 26.17 -8.16 4.02
N ALA A 193 26.01 -8.99 2.98
CA ALA A 193 27.10 -9.82 2.46
C ALA A 193 28.22 -8.98 1.84
N ALA A 194 27.90 -7.92 1.10
CA ALA A 194 28.88 -6.98 0.54
C ALA A 194 29.67 -6.25 1.64
N ASP A 195 29.04 -6.02 2.80
CA ASP A 195 29.66 -5.44 3.99
C ASP A 195 30.36 -6.51 4.88
N GLY A 196 30.57 -7.71 4.38
CA GLY A 196 31.32 -8.77 5.05
C GLY A 196 30.53 -9.60 6.08
N ALA A 197 29.20 -9.50 6.13
CA ALA A 197 28.43 -10.30 7.07
C ALA A 197 28.12 -11.70 6.53
N GLU A 198 28.55 -12.73 7.24
CA GLU A 198 28.24 -14.13 6.96
C GLU A 198 26.91 -14.55 7.66
N ILE A 199 25.77 -14.03 7.21
CA ILE A 199 24.46 -14.34 7.79
C ILE A 199 23.67 -15.27 6.86
N THR A 200 23.58 -16.53 7.24
CA THR A 200 22.83 -17.57 6.51
C THR A 200 21.37 -17.63 6.96
N GLY A 201 20.52 -18.25 6.11
CA GLY A 201 19.09 -18.47 6.36
C GLY A 201 18.19 -17.35 5.82
N SER A 202 16.87 -17.63 5.74
CA SER A 202 15.85 -16.74 5.16
C SER A 202 14.76 -16.31 6.15
N GLY A 203 14.69 -16.92 7.35
CA GLY A 203 13.65 -16.60 8.35
C GLY A 203 13.85 -15.24 9.02
N LEU A 204 12.82 -14.78 9.75
CA LEU A 204 12.80 -13.48 10.45
C LEU A 204 14.04 -13.23 11.33
N SER A 205 14.60 -14.29 11.95
CA SER A 205 15.82 -14.18 12.75
C SER A 205 17.04 -13.77 11.89
N ALA A 206 17.19 -14.33 10.69
CA ALA A 206 18.27 -13.97 9.77
C ALA A 206 18.07 -12.55 9.22
N VAL A 207 16.84 -12.21 8.85
CA VAL A 207 16.47 -10.85 8.40
C VAL A 207 16.81 -9.84 9.51
N GLY A 208 16.42 -10.10 10.75
CA GLY A 208 16.70 -9.22 11.88
C GLY A 208 18.21 -9.06 12.15
N ARG A 209 19.03 -10.13 11.96
CA ARG A 209 20.50 -10.02 12.06
C ARG A 209 21.08 -9.14 10.97
N ARG A 210 20.59 -9.27 9.70
CA ARG A 210 21.02 -8.42 8.57
C ARG A 210 20.67 -6.97 8.80
N GLY A 211 19.40 -6.69 9.20
CA GLY A 211 18.97 -5.33 9.51
C GLY A 211 19.83 -4.68 10.61
N ARG A 212 20.10 -5.38 11.71
CA ARG A 212 20.99 -4.87 12.77
C ARG A 212 22.44 -4.72 12.32
N HIS A 213 22.95 -5.61 11.46
CA HIS A 213 24.29 -5.46 10.90
C HIS A 213 24.39 -4.16 10.09
N LEU A 214 23.48 -3.96 9.12
CA LEU A 214 23.44 -2.76 8.28
C LEU A 214 23.26 -1.48 9.12
N GLY A 215 22.39 -1.52 10.14
CA GLY A 215 22.19 -0.39 11.04
C GLY A 215 23.47 0.05 11.76
N ARG A 216 24.27 -0.91 12.22
CA ARG A 216 25.56 -0.63 12.87
C ARG A 216 26.64 -0.21 11.90
N ALA A 217 26.78 -0.94 10.78
CA ALA A 217 27.81 -0.70 9.78
C ALA A 217 27.69 0.69 9.15
N TRP A 218 26.46 1.13 8.92
CA TRP A 218 26.19 2.40 8.24
C TRP A 218 25.75 3.53 9.18
N GLY A 219 25.66 3.26 10.49
CA GLY A 219 25.33 4.28 11.49
C GLY A 219 23.94 4.89 11.32
N VAL A 220 22.95 4.11 10.83
CA VAL A 220 21.59 4.56 10.65
C VAL A 220 20.74 4.28 11.89
N GLU A 221 19.75 5.15 12.20
CA GLU A 221 18.91 5.03 13.41
C GLU A 221 18.04 3.77 13.37
N GLY A 222 17.48 3.43 12.19
CA GLY A 222 16.67 2.24 12.00
C GLY A 222 16.80 1.62 10.61
N VAL A 223 16.58 0.31 10.52
CA VAL A 223 16.49 -0.44 9.27
C VAL A 223 15.17 -1.18 9.23
N ALA A 224 14.27 -0.80 8.31
CA ALA A 224 13.00 -1.47 8.05
C ALA A 224 13.17 -2.41 6.85
N VAL A 225 13.34 -3.68 7.10
CA VAL A 225 13.44 -4.67 6.03
C VAL A 225 12.03 -5.06 5.58
N THR A 226 11.68 -4.76 4.33
CA THR A 226 10.37 -5.12 3.78
C THR A 226 10.31 -6.61 3.41
N LEU A 227 9.19 -7.26 3.73
CA LEU A 227 8.95 -8.71 3.67
C LEU A 227 7.80 -9.08 2.70
N GLY A 228 7.48 -8.20 1.75
CA GLY A 228 6.37 -8.39 0.84
C GLY A 228 5.03 -8.47 1.58
N SER A 229 4.29 -9.55 1.38
CA SER A 229 2.96 -9.74 2.00
C SER A 229 3.00 -9.93 3.52
N GLU A 230 4.17 -10.13 4.13
CA GLU A 230 4.31 -10.24 5.59
C GLU A 230 4.49 -8.88 6.28
N GLY A 231 4.76 -7.81 5.53
CA GLY A 231 4.93 -6.46 6.06
C GLY A 231 6.37 -5.98 6.10
N ALA A 232 6.84 -5.42 7.22
CA ALA A 232 8.21 -4.96 7.39
C ALA A 232 8.74 -5.20 8.81
N LEU A 233 10.02 -5.56 8.91
CA LEU A 233 10.72 -5.79 10.18
C LEU A 233 11.64 -4.60 10.47
N LEU A 234 11.33 -3.81 11.49
CA LEU A 234 12.14 -2.69 11.96
C LEU A 234 13.19 -3.17 12.96
N CYS A 235 14.43 -2.81 12.70
CA CYS A 235 15.59 -2.98 13.56
C CYS A 235 16.18 -1.60 13.89
N ASP A 236 15.92 -1.07 15.08
CA ASP A 236 16.24 0.29 15.53
C ASP A 236 17.28 0.36 16.67
N GLY A 237 18.16 -0.61 16.74
CA GLY A 237 19.12 -0.70 17.85
C GLY A 237 18.59 -1.37 19.11
N SER A 238 17.26 -1.56 19.26
CA SER A 238 16.69 -2.39 20.32
C SER A 238 17.07 -3.86 20.13
N ARG A 239 17.03 -4.65 21.23
CA ARG A 239 17.34 -6.08 21.14
C ARG A 239 16.23 -6.86 20.41
N THR A 240 15.00 -6.38 20.47
CA THR A 240 13.83 -7.03 19.89
C THR A 240 13.32 -6.21 18.71
N PRO A 241 13.40 -6.73 17.47
CA PRO A 241 12.89 -6.02 16.31
C PRO A 241 11.36 -5.94 16.37
N PHE A 242 10.80 -4.87 15.78
CA PHE A 242 9.36 -4.68 15.65
C PHE A 242 8.88 -5.15 14.27
N LEU A 243 7.87 -6.00 14.23
CA LEU A 243 7.20 -6.41 12.99
C LEU A 243 5.92 -5.59 12.78
N ALA A 244 5.87 -4.82 11.70
CA ALA A 244 4.64 -4.20 11.21
C ALA A 244 4.01 -5.15 10.18
N PRO A 245 2.87 -5.81 10.48
CA PRO A 245 2.27 -6.76 9.56
C PRO A 245 1.55 -6.03 8.41
N ALA A 246 1.65 -6.57 7.18
CA ALA A 246 0.88 -6.09 6.05
C ALA A 246 -0.59 -6.55 6.15
N ARG A 247 -1.50 -5.74 5.60
CA ARG A 247 -2.86 -6.20 5.34
C ARG A 247 -2.87 -7.10 4.10
N PRO A 248 -3.63 -8.19 4.09
CA PRO A 248 -3.74 -9.04 2.91
C PRO A 248 -4.15 -8.22 1.69
N ALA A 249 -3.34 -8.30 0.64
CA ALA A 249 -3.61 -7.67 -0.64
C ALA A 249 -3.30 -8.67 -1.75
N ARG A 250 -4.15 -8.73 -2.79
CA ARG A 250 -3.90 -9.51 -3.99
C ARG A 250 -3.62 -8.56 -5.14
N GLY A 251 -2.58 -8.82 -5.93
CA GLY A 251 -2.23 -7.99 -7.07
C GLY A 251 -0.73 -7.95 -7.36
N ASP A 252 -0.36 -7.12 -8.33
CA ASP A 252 1.02 -6.82 -8.67
C ASP A 252 1.63 -5.94 -7.58
N ALA A 253 2.75 -6.34 -7.00
CA ALA A 253 3.44 -5.57 -5.97
C ALA A 253 4.46 -4.56 -6.52
N CYS A 254 4.47 -4.33 -7.84
CA CYS A 254 5.40 -3.39 -8.47
C CYS A 254 5.17 -1.97 -7.95
N GLY A 255 6.20 -1.35 -7.36
CA GLY A 255 6.13 -0.03 -6.74
C GLY A 255 5.67 -0.02 -5.27
N ALA A 256 5.41 -1.19 -4.66
CA ALA A 256 5.04 -1.26 -3.24
C ALA A 256 6.16 -0.75 -2.32
N GLY A 257 7.45 -0.97 -2.67
CA GLY A 257 8.60 -0.40 -1.97
C GLY A 257 8.64 1.13 -2.02
N ASP A 258 8.42 1.71 -3.21
CA ASP A 258 8.32 3.17 -3.38
C ASP A 258 7.17 3.75 -2.54
N SER A 259 6.02 3.06 -2.51
CA SER A 259 4.86 3.45 -1.69
C SER A 259 5.16 3.35 -0.19
N PHE A 260 5.86 2.30 0.24
CA PHE A 260 6.32 2.15 1.61
C PHE A 260 7.25 3.30 2.02
N ALA A 261 8.28 3.57 1.23
CA ALA A 261 9.28 4.59 1.52
C ALA A 261 8.65 6.01 1.53
N ALA A 262 7.76 6.32 0.58
CA ALA A 262 7.01 7.57 0.53
C ALA A 262 6.09 7.75 1.75
N GLY A 263 5.41 6.68 2.19
CA GLY A 263 4.58 6.70 3.41
C GLY A 263 5.40 6.91 4.67
N ALA A 264 6.53 6.18 4.80
CA ALA A 264 7.41 6.26 5.96
C ALA A 264 8.07 7.64 6.10
N VAL A 265 8.61 8.22 5.02
CA VAL A 265 9.19 9.56 5.06
C VAL A 265 8.14 10.62 5.39
N GLY A 266 6.93 10.46 4.86
CA GLY A 266 5.81 11.34 5.17
C GLY A 266 5.48 11.35 6.65
N ALA A 267 5.35 10.20 7.28
CA ALA A 267 5.10 10.10 8.72
C ALA A 267 6.24 10.69 9.56
N LEU A 268 7.51 10.45 9.17
CA LEU A 268 8.66 11.07 9.85
C LEU A 268 8.68 12.59 9.72
N ALA A 269 8.27 13.14 8.57
CA ALA A 269 8.11 14.59 8.37
C ALA A 269 7.08 15.19 9.33
N ASP A 270 6.05 14.44 9.70
CA ASP A 270 5.02 14.83 10.66
C ASP A 270 5.45 14.57 12.13
N GLY A 271 6.70 14.16 12.36
CA GLY A 271 7.24 13.93 13.70
C GLY A 271 6.94 12.55 14.30
N ALA A 272 6.49 11.60 13.51
CA ALA A 272 6.23 10.23 13.98
C ALA A 272 7.51 9.51 14.45
N SER A 273 7.35 8.55 15.35
CA SER A 273 8.41 7.60 15.71
C SER A 273 8.72 6.66 14.55
N LEU A 274 9.90 6.00 14.57
CA LEU A 274 10.27 4.99 13.58
C LEU A 274 9.22 3.87 13.47
N THR A 275 8.71 3.39 14.60
CA THR A 275 7.67 2.35 14.65
C THR A 275 6.39 2.81 13.94
N ALA A 276 5.94 4.05 14.21
CA ALA A 276 4.76 4.61 13.57
C ALA A 276 4.98 4.86 12.08
N ALA A 277 6.16 5.33 11.69
CA ALA A 277 6.51 5.57 10.30
C ALA A 277 6.57 4.26 9.48
N VAL A 278 7.15 3.19 10.04
CA VAL A 278 7.18 1.87 9.39
C VAL A 278 5.78 1.28 9.29
N THR A 279 4.94 1.45 10.31
CA THR A 279 3.54 1.01 10.28
C THR A 279 2.73 1.75 9.19
N GLU A 280 2.91 3.07 9.07
CA GLU A 280 2.28 3.86 8.00
C GLU A 280 2.80 3.46 6.62
N GLY A 281 4.12 3.23 6.47
CA GLY A 281 4.72 2.71 5.24
C GLY A 281 4.10 1.40 4.79
N VAL A 282 3.95 0.42 5.69
CA VAL A 282 3.28 -0.86 5.41
C VAL A 282 1.81 -0.66 5.03
N HIS A 283 1.11 0.23 5.73
CA HIS A 283 -0.27 0.55 5.43
C HIS A 283 -0.41 1.11 4.01
N ARG A 284 0.38 2.13 3.65
CA ARG A 284 0.38 2.74 2.31
C ARG A 284 0.73 1.74 1.21
N ALA A 285 1.74 0.90 1.42
CA ALA A 285 2.11 -0.14 0.47
C ALA A 285 0.97 -1.15 0.27
N SER A 286 0.29 -1.58 1.34
CA SER A 286 -0.85 -2.49 1.27
C SER A 286 -2.03 -1.86 0.50
N GLU A 287 -2.35 -0.60 0.77
CA GLU A 287 -3.39 0.16 0.07
C GLU A 287 -3.06 0.34 -1.42
N PHE A 288 -1.79 0.66 -1.72
CA PHE A 288 -1.30 0.80 -3.09
C PHE A 288 -1.46 -0.49 -3.91
N VAL A 289 -1.09 -1.65 -3.34
CA VAL A 289 -1.28 -2.95 -3.99
C VAL A 289 -2.76 -3.26 -4.20
N ARG A 290 -3.62 -3.00 -3.21
CA ARG A 290 -5.08 -3.18 -3.31
C ARG A 290 -5.71 -2.29 -4.39
N ALA A 291 -5.21 -1.09 -4.58
CA ALA A 291 -5.66 -0.15 -5.61
C ALA A 291 -5.20 -0.52 -7.04
N GLY A 292 -4.48 -1.64 -7.24
CA GLY A 292 -3.96 -2.07 -8.54
C GLY A 292 -2.52 -1.65 -8.79
N ALA A 293 -1.80 -1.20 -7.76
CA ALA A 293 -0.37 -0.88 -7.77
C ALA A 293 0.03 0.11 -8.91
N ALA A 294 1.23 -0.02 -9.42
CA ALA A 294 1.77 0.86 -10.46
C ALA A 294 0.95 0.87 -11.76
N THR A 295 0.20 -0.20 -12.05
CA THR A 295 -0.69 -0.24 -13.22
C THR A 295 -1.86 0.74 -13.10
N ALA A 296 -2.43 0.89 -11.91
CA ALA A 296 -3.48 1.87 -11.65
C ALA A 296 -2.96 3.31 -11.73
N VAL A 297 -1.71 3.56 -11.33
CA VAL A 297 -1.05 4.87 -11.51
C VAL A 297 -0.96 5.21 -13.00
N ALA A 298 -0.49 4.28 -13.83
CA ALA A 298 -0.39 4.49 -15.28
C ALA A 298 -1.76 4.80 -15.92
N ALA A 299 -2.81 4.06 -15.52
CA ALA A 299 -4.18 4.30 -16.01
C ALA A 299 -4.69 5.71 -15.64
N ARG A 300 -4.41 6.17 -14.42
CA ARG A 300 -4.82 7.50 -13.95
C ARG A 300 -4.03 8.64 -14.59
N LEU A 301 -2.74 8.44 -14.88
CA LEU A 301 -1.93 9.42 -15.61
C LEU A 301 -2.36 9.54 -17.09
N ALA A 302 -2.92 8.47 -17.68
CA ALA A 302 -3.47 8.48 -19.02
C ALA A 302 -4.86 9.16 -19.09
N ASP A 303 -5.63 9.08 -18.01
CA ASP A 303 -6.96 9.68 -17.87
C ASP A 303 -6.78 11.11 -17.32
N ARG A 304 -6.88 12.15 -18.16
CA ARG A 304 -6.57 13.56 -17.87
C ARG A 304 -7.47 14.24 -16.81
N GLY A 305 -8.00 13.48 -15.88
CA GLY A 305 -8.73 13.95 -14.70
C GLY A 305 -7.82 14.07 -13.49
N THR A 306 -7.98 15.12 -12.67
CA THR A 306 -7.19 15.44 -11.47
C THR A 306 -6.83 14.21 -10.64
N PRO A 307 -5.53 13.94 -10.38
CA PRO A 307 -5.10 12.70 -9.74
C PRO A 307 -5.41 12.70 -8.25
N ARG A 308 -6.36 11.89 -7.85
CA ARG A 308 -6.42 11.35 -6.51
C ARG A 308 -5.70 10.00 -6.52
N LEU A 309 -4.38 10.02 -6.31
CA LEU A 309 -3.52 8.83 -6.35
C LEU A 309 -3.54 8.00 -5.06
N VAL A 310 -4.26 8.44 -4.03
CA VAL A 310 -4.44 7.72 -2.77
C VAL A 310 -5.93 7.57 -2.54
N PRO A 311 -6.46 6.34 -2.33
CA PRO A 311 -7.78 6.21 -1.75
C PRO A 311 -7.74 6.88 -0.37
N GLU A 312 -8.63 7.85 -0.15
CA GLU A 312 -8.96 8.27 1.20
C GLU A 312 -9.32 7.02 2.01
N ARG A 313 -8.92 7.01 3.29
CA ARG A 313 -9.17 5.99 4.32
C ARG A 313 -10.30 5.03 3.96
N GLY A 314 -9.98 3.74 3.77
CA GLY A 314 -10.90 2.64 3.51
C GLY A 314 -11.87 2.94 2.36
N GLU A 315 -11.84 2.20 1.27
CA GLU A 315 -12.87 2.38 0.24
C GLU A 315 -14.23 2.44 0.95
N ASP A 316 -14.99 3.50 0.70
CA ASP A 316 -16.34 3.59 1.22
C ASP A 316 -17.10 2.35 0.72
N ALA A 317 -17.97 1.80 1.54
CA ALA A 317 -18.77 0.64 1.19
C ALA A 317 -19.49 0.82 -0.16
N TRP A 318 -19.80 2.07 -0.52
CA TRP A 318 -20.40 2.43 -1.79
C TRP A 318 -19.47 2.25 -2.98
N ASP A 319 -18.19 2.59 -2.83
CA ASP A 319 -17.17 2.41 -3.88
C ASP A 319 -16.90 0.93 -4.14
N VAL A 320 -16.85 0.11 -3.08
CA VAL A 320 -16.74 -1.35 -3.17
C VAL A 320 -17.92 -1.94 -3.95
N VAL A 321 -19.14 -1.56 -3.60
CA VAL A 321 -20.37 -2.04 -4.26
C VAL A 321 -20.42 -1.62 -5.71
N GLU A 322 -20.13 -0.36 -6.02
CA GLU A 322 -20.17 0.15 -7.38
C GLU A 322 -19.11 -0.51 -8.28
N ARG A 323 -17.90 -0.67 -7.78
CA ARG A 323 -16.82 -1.39 -8.47
C ARG A 323 -17.22 -2.83 -8.77
N THR A 324 -17.76 -3.54 -7.77
CA THR A 324 -18.21 -4.94 -7.92
C THR A 324 -19.27 -5.05 -9.01
N ARG A 325 -20.26 -4.16 -9.00
CA ARG A 325 -21.33 -4.13 -10.01
C ARG A 325 -20.83 -3.80 -11.41
N ARG A 326 -19.93 -2.84 -11.56
CA ARG A 326 -19.33 -2.53 -12.87
C ARG A 326 -18.55 -3.72 -13.44
N ALA A 327 -18.00 -4.58 -12.59
CA ALA A 327 -17.35 -5.82 -13.00
C ALA A 327 -18.33 -6.98 -13.24
N GLY A 328 -19.63 -6.78 -13.12
CA GLY A 328 -20.65 -7.84 -13.23
C GLY A 328 -20.65 -8.81 -12.05
N GLY A 329 -20.04 -8.43 -10.93
CA GLY A 329 -19.90 -9.27 -9.73
C GLY A 329 -21.09 -9.18 -8.77
N THR A 330 -21.18 -10.14 -7.86
CA THR A 330 -22.23 -10.34 -6.86
C THR A 330 -21.87 -9.63 -5.56
N VAL A 331 -22.76 -8.74 -5.09
CA VAL A 331 -22.62 -8.03 -3.83
C VAL A 331 -23.30 -8.80 -2.71
N VAL A 332 -22.52 -9.25 -1.73
CA VAL A 332 -23.02 -9.88 -0.51
C VAL A 332 -23.02 -8.87 0.62
N ALA A 333 -24.05 -8.85 1.43
CA ALA A 333 -24.08 -8.06 2.65
C ALA A 333 -24.59 -8.87 3.85
N THR A 334 -24.15 -8.48 5.03
CA THR A 334 -24.65 -9.01 6.32
C THR A 334 -24.76 -7.87 7.32
N GLY A 335 -25.51 -8.07 8.41
CA GLY A 335 -25.68 -7.01 9.39
C GLY A 335 -25.84 -7.51 10.81
N GLY A 336 -25.28 -6.72 11.74
CA GLY A 336 -25.36 -7.02 13.17
C GLY A 336 -24.66 -5.96 14.04
N CYS A 337 -24.71 -6.19 15.35
CA CYS A 337 -24.03 -5.31 16.32
C CYS A 337 -22.51 -5.49 16.30
N PHE A 338 -22.04 -6.72 16.13
CA PHE A 338 -20.61 -7.12 16.18
C PHE A 338 -19.85 -6.51 17.38
N ASP A 339 -20.52 -6.45 18.52
CA ASP A 339 -20.03 -5.78 19.72
C ASP A 339 -18.76 -6.42 20.29
N LEU A 340 -18.77 -7.76 20.42
CA LEU A 340 -17.58 -8.57 20.70
C LEU A 340 -17.47 -9.64 19.61
N LEU A 341 -16.43 -9.55 18.81
CA LEU A 341 -16.15 -10.56 17.78
C LEU A 341 -15.69 -11.87 18.44
N HIS A 342 -16.21 -12.97 17.92
CA HIS A 342 -15.84 -14.32 18.33
C HIS A 342 -15.80 -15.25 17.11
N ALA A 343 -15.26 -16.46 17.29
CA ALA A 343 -15.08 -17.43 16.20
C ALA A 343 -16.38 -17.71 15.39
N GLY A 344 -17.56 -17.62 16.01
CA GLY A 344 -18.84 -17.74 15.32
C GLY A 344 -19.09 -16.63 14.29
N HIS A 345 -18.76 -15.38 14.62
CA HIS A 345 -18.84 -14.27 13.69
C HIS A 345 -17.83 -14.44 12.53
N VAL A 346 -16.59 -14.79 12.85
CA VAL A 346 -15.54 -15.00 11.83
C VAL A 346 -15.94 -16.10 10.85
N SER A 347 -16.45 -17.24 11.35
CA SER A 347 -16.94 -18.34 10.51
C SER A 347 -18.10 -17.93 9.60
N MET A 348 -19.06 -17.16 10.12
CA MET A 348 -20.20 -16.66 9.36
C MET A 348 -19.73 -15.69 8.26
N LEU A 349 -18.84 -14.76 8.58
CA LEU A 349 -18.28 -13.81 7.60
C LEU A 349 -17.49 -14.52 6.50
N HIS A 350 -16.69 -15.54 6.86
CA HIS A 350 -15.99 -16.38 5.88
C HIS A 350 -16.95 -17.10 4.93
N GLN A 351 -18.03 -17.69 5.46
CA GLN A 351 -19.04 -18.34 4.63
C GLN A 351 -19.80 -17.33 3.75
N ALA A 352 -20.15 -16.17 4.31
CA ALA A 352 -20.83 -15.10 3.58
C ALA A 352 -19.99 -14.60 2.40
N ARG A 353 -18.66 -14.37 2.60
CA ARG A 353 -17.75 -13.91 1.55
C ARG A 353 -17.69 -14.86 0.34
N ARG A 354 -17.91 -16.14 0.56
CA ARG A 354 -17.91 -17.17 -0.51
C ARG A 354 -19.18 -17.16 -1.39
N LEU A 355 -20.20 -16.41 -1.02
CA LEU A 355 -21.45 -16.29 -1.78
C LEU A 355 -21.41 -15.21 -2.88
N GLY A 356 -20.32 -14.43 -2.97
CA GLY A 356 -20.19 -13.41 -4.00
C GLY A 356 -18.79 -12.82 -4.10
N ASP A 357 -18.68 -11.72 -4.83
CA ASP A 357 -17.42 -11.08 -5.18
C ASP A 357 -16.96 -10.02 -4.17
N CYS A 358 -17.87 -9.48 -3.38
CA CYS A 358 -17.54 -8.65 -2.22
C CYS A 358 -18.49 -8.91 -1.05
N LEU A 359 -18.01 -8.63 0.19
CA LEU A 359 -18.80 -8.68 1.41
C LEU A 359 -18.80 -7.32 2.11
N VAL A 360 -19.98 -6.71 2.24
CA VAL A 360 -20.20 -5.48 3.01
C VAL A 360 -20.88 -5.82 4.34
N VAL A 361 -20.30 -5.36 5.45
CA VAL A 361 -20.85 -5.58 6.80
C VAL A 361 -21.56 -4.33 7.29
N CYS A 362 -22.88 -4.44 7.51
CA CYS A 362 -23.72 -3.37 8.05
C CYS A 362 -23.70 -3.42 9.58
N VAL A 363 -23.13 -2.40 10.22
CA VAL A 363 -22.89 -2.35 11.66
C VAL A 363 -23.88 -1.40 12.33
N ASN A 364 -24.61 -1.84 13.35
CA ASN A 364 -25.47 -0.95 14.15
C ASN A 364 -24.63 0.12 14.84
N SER A 365 -25.07 1.40 14.80
CA SER A 365 -24.48 2.48 15.59
C SER A 365 -24.60 2.19 17.10
N ASP A 366 -23.81 2.90 17.90
CA ASP A 366 -23.87 2.75 19.38
C ASP A 366 -25.25 3.13 19.91
N ALA A 367 -25.90 4.13 19.31
CA ALA A 367 -27.26 4.53 19.68
C ALA A 367 -28.28 3.43 19.36
N SER A 368 -28.21 2.82 18.18
CA SER A 368 -29.06 1.69 17.79
C SER A 368 -28.86 0.48 18.71
N VAL A 369 -27.61 0.16 19.04
CA VAL A 369 -27.31 -0.96 19.98
C VAL A 369 -27.88 -0.70 21.37
N ARG A 370 -27.75 0.54 21.91
CA ARG A 370 -28.31 0.90 23.23
C ARG A 370 -29.83 0.75 23.27
N ARG A 371 -30.53 1.21 22.23
CA ARG A 371 -32.00 1.06 22.14
C ARG A 371 -32.42 -0.41 22.15
N ARG A 372 -31.68 -1.28 21.47
CA ARG A 372 -32.03 -2.71 21.29
C ARG A 372 -31.57 -3.62 22.41
N LYS A 373 -30.41 -3.34 23.03
CA LYS A 373 -29.74 -4.24 23.99
C LYS A 373 -29.52 -3.63 25.38
N GLY A 374 -30.01 -2.42 25.62
CA GLY A 374 -29.91 -1.72 26.89
C GLY A 374 -28.68 -0.80 27.02
N PRO A 375 -28.64 0.04 28.06
CA PRO A 375 -27.69 1.13 28.22
C PRO A 375 -26.23 0.65 28.47
N SER A 376 -26.02 -0.60 28.90
CA SER A 376 -24.68 -1.16 29.10
C SER A 376 -24.03 -1.70 27.82
N ARG A 377 -24.69 -1.52 26.67
CA ARG A 377 -24.20 -1.99 25.37
C ARG A 377 -24.18 -0.83 24.35
N PRO A 378 -23.29 -0.81 23.36
CA PRO A 378 -22.23 -1.79 23.14
C PRO A 378 -21.05 -1.62 24.13
N VAL A 379 -20.25 -2.66 24.29
CA VAL A 379 -18.96 -2.60 25.03
C VAL A 379 -17.91 -1.89 24.21
N THR A 380 -17.92 -2.14 22.88
CA THR A 380 -16.94 -1.57 21.93
C THR A 380 -17.61 -0.52 21.06
N PRO A 381 -17.05 0.72 20.96
CA PRO A 381 -17.58 1.77 20.11
C PRO A 381 -17.68 1.37 18.64
N ALA A 382 -18.64 1.95 17.88
CA ALA A 382 -18.88 1.61 16.49
C ALA A 382 -17.62 1.76 15.61
N ALA A 383 -16.84 2.81 15.84
CA ALA A 383 -15.59 3.05 15.09
C ALA A 383 -14.58 1.90 15.27
N ASP A 384 -14.45 1.37 16.48
CA ASP A 384 -13.53 0.26 16.75
C ASP A 384 -14.09 -1.06 16.21
N ARG A 385 -15.42 -1.26 16.30
CA ARG A 385 -16.08 -2.46 15.71
C ARG A 385 -15.89 -2.51 14.19
N VAL A 386 -16.04 -1.36 13.49
CA VAL A 386 -15.76 -1.24 12.07
C VAL A 386 -14.29 -1.56 11.78
N ARG A 387 -13.37 -0.95 12.53
CA ARG A 387 -11.92 -1.17 12.36
C ARG A 387 -11.52 -2.64 12.52
N VAL A 388 -12.12 -3.35 13.48
CA VAL A 388 -11.88 -4.79 13.71
C VAL A 388 -12.47 -5.64 12.58
N LEU A 389 -13.65 -5.29 12.07
CA LEU A 389 -14.28 -5.99 10.95
C LEU A 389 -13.49 -5.81 9.65
N GLU A 390 -13.07 -4.60 9.34
CA GLU A 390 -12.26 -4.28 8.15
C GLU A 390 -10.85 -4.89 8.21
N ALA A 391 -10.38 -5.30 9.38
CA ALA A 391 -9.14 -6.05 9.52
C ALA A 391 -9.27 -7.53 9.14
N LEU A 392 -10.50 -8.05 8.98
CA LEU A 392 -10.75 -9.43 8.53
C LEU A 392 -10.63 -9.51 7.00
N SER A 393 -9.87 -10.48 6.52
CA SER A 393 -9.65 -10.70 5.07
C SER A 393 -10.92 -11.02 4.27
N ASP A 394 -11.97 -11.45 4.96
CA ASP A 394 -13.25 -11.80 4.35
C ASP A 394 -14.21 -10.59 4.24
N VAL A 395 -13.85 -9.43 4.81
CA VAL A 395 -14.66 -8.21 4.80
C VAL A 395 -14.04 -7.18 3.87
N ASP A 396 -14.76 -6.79 2.82
CA ASP A 396 -14.30 -5.80 1.87
C ASP A 396 -14.59 -4.37 2.33
N ALA A 397 -15.71 -4.15 3.03
CA ALA A 397 -16.03 -2.87 3.68
C ALA A 397 -17.04 -3.06 4.83
N ALA A 398 -17.08 -2.08 5.74
CA ALA A 398 -18.08 -2.00 6.78
C ALA A 398 -18.75 -0.62 6.80
N VAL A 399 -20.07 -0.59 6.99
CA VAL A 399 -20.87 0.65 7.01
C VAL A 399 -21.73 0.70 8.27
N VAL A 400 -21.70 1.85 8.95
CA VAL A 400 -22.52 2.06 10.16
C VAL A 400 -23.90 2.60 9.78
N PHE A 401 -24.96 2.09 10.38
CA PHE A 401 -26.31 2.61 10.27
C PHE A 401 -26.94 2.93 11.62
N GLU A 402 -27.82 3.94 11.66
CA GLU A 402 -28.39 4.47 12.89
C GLU A 402 -29.79 3.93 13.19
N ASP A 403 -30.46 3.41 12.19
CA ASP A 403 -31.82 2.88 12.29
C ASP A 403 -31.91 1.62 13.16
N ASP A 404 -33.11 1.30 13.60
CA ASP A 404 -33.36 0.07 14.39
C ASP A 404 -33.32 -1.18 13.50
N THR A 405 -33.55 -1.03 12.20
CA THR A 405 -33.44 -2.08 11.19
C THR A 405 -32.50 -1.64 10.07
N PRO A 406 -31.81 -2.54 9.38
CA PRO A 406 -30.95 -2.20 8.25
C PRO A 406 -31.72 -1.87 6.97
N ALA A 407 -33.06 -1.91 6.96
CA ALA A 407 -33.88 -1.74 5.75
C ALA A 407 -33.57 -0.45 4.96
N PRO A 408 -33.48 0.75 5.57
CA PRO A 408 -33.15 1.98 4.82
C PRO A 408 -31.74 1.95 4.21
N LEU A 409 -30.77 1.32 4.89
CA LEU A 409 -29.45 1.11 4.34
C LEU A 409 -29.49 0.13 3.15
N LEU A 410 -30.25 -0.96 3.25
CA LEU A 410 -30.37 -1.98 2.21
C LEU A 410 -31.12 -1.47 0.97
N GLU A 411 -32.04 -0.53 1.10
CA GLU A 411 -32.67 0.16 -0.04
C GLU A 411 -31.63 0.89 -0.91
N ARG A 412 -30.59 1.44 -0.29
CA ARG A 412 -29.49 2.11 -0.97
C ARG A 412 -28.42 1.11 -1.44
N LEU A 413 -28.05 0.17 -0.59
CA LEU A 413 -26.98 -0.81 -0.84
C LEU A 413 -27.39 -1.82 -1.92
N ARG A 414 -28.67 -2.25 -1.93
CA ARG A 414 -29.25 -3.23 -2.87
C ARG A 414 -28.38 -4.48 -3.05
N PRO A 415 -28.06 -5.22 -1.98
CA PRO A 415 -27.22 -6.41 -2.11
C PRO A 415 -27.94 -7.49 -2.93
N ASP A 416 -27.16 -8.26 -3.71
CA ASP A 416 -27.66 -9.44 -4.40
C ASP A 416 -27.93 -10.59 -3.42
N VAL A 417 -27.14 -10.66 -2.33
CA VAL A 417 -27.32 -11.64 -1.26
C VAL A 417 -27.24 -10.95 0.10
N TRP A 418 -28.31 -11.12 0.90
CA TRP A 418 -28.33 -10.71 2.31
C TRP A 418 -28.20 -11.92 3.23
N VAL A 419 -27.16 -11.92 4.06
CA VAL A 419 -26.81 -13.06 4.93
C VAL A 419 -27.21 -12.81 6.37
N LYS A 420 -27.79 -13.81 7.03
CA LYS A 420 -28.06 -13.85 8.46
C LYS A 420 -27.65 -15.21 9.06
N GLY A 421 -27.42 -15.21 10.37
CA GLY A 421 -27.21 -16.46 11.10
C GLY A 421 -28.49 -17.31 11.19
N ALA A 422 -28.35 -18.62 11.31
CA ALA A 422 -29.47 -19.56 11.43
C ALA A 422 -30.28 -19.42 12.74
N ASP A 423 -29.83 -18.64 13.71
CA ASP A 423 -30.61 -18.22 14.89
C ASP A 423 -31.85 -17.38 14.51
N TYR A 424 -31.93 -16.90 13.31
CA TYR A 424 -33.12 -16.25 12.73
C TYR A 424 -34.04 -17.20 11.95
N ALA A 425 -33.73 -18.52 11.93
CA ALA A 425 -34.62 -19.53 11.32
C ALA A 425 -35.99 -19.56 12.01
N GLY A 426 -37.04 -19.36 11.19
CA GLY A 426 -38.43 -19.28 11.71
C GLY A 426 -38.87 -17.90 12.19
N THR A 427 -37.98 -16.87 12.13
CA THR A 427 -38.31 -15.49 12.45
C THR A 427 -38.51 -14.69 11.16
N THR A 428 -39.54 -13.84 11.13
CA THR A 428 -39.71 -12.91 10.02
C THR A 428 -38.64 -11.82 10.11
N LEU A 429 -37.77 -11.76 9.11
CA LEU A 429 -36.76 -10.69 8.99
C LEU A 429 -37.42 -9.44 8.39
N PRO A 430 -37.50 -8.33 9.13
CA PRO A 430 -38.15 -7.10 8.61
C PRO A 430 -37.54 -6.60 7.30
N GLU A 431 -36.22 -6.75 7.15
CA GLU A 431 -35.46 -6.32 5.98
C GLU A 431 -35.57 -7.25 4.77
N ALA A 432 -36.12 -8.47 4.92
CA ALA A 432 -36.19 -9.43 3.81
C ALA A 432 -37.07 -8.95 2.65
N GLY A 433 -38.11 -8.18 2.96
CA GLY A 433 -38.97 -7.55 1.95
C GLY A 433 -38.20 -6.54 1.09
N THR A 434 -37.40 -5.70 1.71
CA THR A 434 -36.54 -4.71 1.02
C THR A 434 -35.54 -5.37 0.08
N VAL A 435 -34.85 -6.41 0.54
CA VAL A 435 -33.85 -7.14 -0.27
C VAL A 435 -34.51 -7.75 -1.52
N ARG A 436 -35.63 -8.46 -1.34
CA ARG A 436 -36.36 -9.11 -2.44
C ARG A 436 -36.97 -8.11 -3.42
N ALA A 437 -37.44 -6.96 -2.95
CA ALA A 437 -37.98 -5.89 -3.82
C ALA A 437 -36.94 -5.37 -4.83
N HIS A 438 -35.66 -5.50 -4.51
CA HIS A 438 -34.55 -5.12 -5.39
C HIS A 438 -33.89 -6.32 -6.12
N GLY A 439 -34.55 -7.50 -6.11
CA GLY A 439 -34.07 -8.69 -6.81
C GLY A 439 -33.02 -9.51 -6.06
N GLY A 440 -32.68 -9.13 -4.81
CA GLY A 440 -31.73 -9.86 -3.99
C GLY A 440 -32.36 -11.06 -3.25
N GLU A 441 -31.52 -11.96 -2.79
CA GLU A 441 -31.90 -13.14 -2.01
C GLU A 441 -31.46 -13.04 -0.55
N VAL A 442 -32.22 -13.68 0.36
CA VAL A 442 -31.87 -13.80 1.78
C VAL A 442 -31.41 -15.21 2.07
N VAL A 443 -30.18 -15.34 2.61
CA VAL A 443 -29.54 -16.62 2.89
C VAL A 443 -29.26 -16.74 4.40
N LEU A 444 -29.64 -17.86 5.00
CA LEU A 444 -29.30 -18.19 6.39
C LEU A 444 -28.09 -19.10 6.40
N LEU A 445 -27.05 -18.72 7.16
CA LEU A 445 -25.85 -19.51 7.35
C LEU A 445 -25.81 -20.19 8.72
N PRO A 446 -25.34 -21.44 8.82
CA PRO A 446 -25.20 -22.13 10.09
C PRO A 446 -24.22 -21.39 11.01
N LEU A 447 -24.59 -21.24 12.28
CA LEU A 447 -23.71 -20.69 13.32
C LEU A 447 -22.93 -21.81 13.98
N LEU A 448 -21.69 -21.50 14.42
CA LEU A 448 -20.95 -22.40 15.30
C LEU A 448 -21.65 -22.50 16.65
N GLU A 449 -22.09 -23.70 17.01
CA GLU A 449 -22.77 -23.97 18.29
C GLU A 449 -21.92 -23.56 19.51
N GLY A 450 -22.59 -23.05 20.54
CA GLY A 450 -21.95 -22.69 21.81
C GLY A 450 -21.16 -21.36 21.83
N ARG A 451 -21.18 -20.56 20.77
CA ARG A 451 -20.48 -19.27 20.68
C ARG A 451 -21.45 -18.12 20.54
N SER A 452 -21.69 -17.35 21.60
CA SER A 452 -22.48 -16.12 21.58
C SER A 452 -21.86 -15.06 22.49
N THR A 453 -22.00 -13.78 22.09
CA THR A 453 -21.52 -12.61 22.86
C THR A 453 -22.13 -12.59 24.28
N THR A 454 -23.39 -13.01 24.42
CA THR A 454 -24.10 -13.08 25.72
C THR A 454 -23.41 -14.07 26.65
N ARG A 455 -22.97 -15.21 26.15
CA ARG A 455 -22.27 -16.24 26.93
C ARG A 455 -20.86 -15.81 27.32
N LEU A 456 -20.15 -15.10 26.46
CA LEU A 456 -18.82 -14.54 26.76
C LEU A 456 -18.90 -13.54 27.93
N LEU A 457 -19.94 -12.69 27.95
CA LEU A 457 -20.13 -11.70 29.01
C LEU A 457 -20.62 -12.29 30.32
N SER A 458 -21.34 -13.42 30.29
CA SER A 458 -21.75 -14.11 31.51
C SER A 458 -20.58 -14.82 32.21
N THR A 459 -19.60 -15.31 31.43
CA THR A 459 -18.40 -15.97 31.97
C THR A 459 -17.48 -14.98 32.69
N THR A 460 -17.36 -13.73 32.17
CA THR A 460 -16.54 -12.70 32.81
C THR A 460 -17.16 -12.06 34.04
N LYS A 461 -18.47 -12.22 34.27
CA LYS A 461 -19.15 -11.75 35.48
C LYS A 461 -19.18 -12.80 36.61
N GLY A 462 -18.79 -14.05 36.34
CA GLY A 462 -18.80 -15.16 37.30
C GLY A 462 -17.51 -15.30 38.14
N ASP A 463 -16.41 -14.65 37.76
CA ASP A 463 -15.13 -14.74 38.48
C ASP A 463 -14.84 -13.55 39.42
N ALA A 464 -15.83 -12.73 39.71
CA ALA A 464 -15.74 -11.61 40.65
C ALA A 464 -16.67 -11.83 41.85
N SER A 465 -16.58 -13.03 42.49
CA SER A 465 -17.25 -13.32 43.79
C SER A 465 -16.28 -14.01 44.70
#